data_d3a79fbb65d2cd834a3a60bac8584d07
#
_entry.id   d3a79fbb65d2cd834a3a60bac8584d07
#
_cell.length_a   1.000
_cell.length_b   1.000
_cell.length_c   1.000
_cell.angle_alpha   90.00
_cell.angle_beta   90.00
_cell.angle_gamma   90.00
#
_symmetry.space_group_name_H-M   'P 1'
#
loop_
_entity.id
_entity.type
_entity.pdbx_description
1 polymer ?
#
loop_
_entity_poly.entity_id
_entity_poly.type
_entity_poly.pdbx_seq_one_letter_code
_entity_poly.pdbx_strand_id
1 'polypeptide(L)'
;MEKKQKIDFEGKLHIVAAAVLILSSVMIWMGYGQDIEYHAERIVAIAQEMKIHPGIYRIYTTNSGGYGYASPLFYGDIFMYPAAFLVALGVDIAIAFRLFLASIMLASYLSMYFCVNSVWGRRTAVLAAYLYAFSPILLADIFIRFAVGEALAFVFLPIVLLGFYRIVIEPKKPSTDWILLSIGMSGLIFSHIISTVLTVILLILLCIVYIKRIWKNKKSIGYMVAAAVLTVLITAYFTWPMLEQMATTQLFVTDRQTSNLAGNVAPFISLFFGSEYVSLLNVVIEKVTGTADFFVTSWFPGAFGYLIFWILAIRFWKKGMVKNKKADYLLGFAVLYLAISMVPFIQPLLEPFVGFIKIAWRNLTFYILFASLCGAILLVKLKEEKKWKAYKAGLLLATFGTLVSFGGLAMITIHNGMYPFETLSSHSIGAGEYLTAAVDNYDYAKERGDVVVCEDNDKVTYTFRRCEGYSELQFENLNGKATFEVPVYMYRGYAVENEETGASYTPKLSENGLVEFTVDQATSGTVKIYYKGTVIQHVSVWISFVTVVMLVILGIWQKKSEKTEKRKW
;
A
#
# COMPACT_ATOMS: atom_id res chain seq x y z
N MET A 1 -38.51 -3.26 -2.47
CA MET A 1 -38.05 -1.91 -2.03
C MET A 1 -37.05 -2.09 -0.89
N GLU A 2 -35.72 -2.09 -1.19
CA GLU A 2 -34.75 -1.99 -0.12
C GLU A 2 -34.78 -0.56 0.42
N LYS A 3 -35.19 -0.40 1.67
CA LYS A 3 -34.94 0.85 2.40
C LYS A 3 -33.43 1.10 2.33
N LYS A 4 -32.97 2.18 1.65
CA LYS A 4 -31.64 2.72 1.88
C LYS A 4 -31.55 2.90 3.39
N GLN A 5 -30.81 2.01 4.08
CA GLN A 5 -30.57 2.18 5.50
C GLN A 5 -29.73 3.46 5.66
N LYS A 6 -30.41 4.57 5.94
CA LYS A 6 -29.73 5.77 6.44
C LYS A 6 -28.98 5.36 7.70
N ILE A 7 -27.75 5.83 7.84
CA ILE A 7 -27.01 5.68 9.09
C ILE A 7 -27.85 6.36 10.16
N ASP A 8 -28.35 5.58 11.11
CA ASP A 8 -29.13 6.11 12.23
C ASP A 8 -28.21 6.80 13.26
N PHE A 9 -28.79 7.40 14.28
CA PHE A 9 -28.06 8.15 15.30
C PHE A 9 -26.96 7.31 15.99
N GLU A 10 -27.26 6.06 16.37
CA GLU A 10 -26.26 5.17 16.98
C GLU A 10 -25.11 4.85 16.03
N GLY A 11 -25.39 4.59 14.74
CA GLY A 11 -24.34 4.36 13.73
C GLY A 11 -23.42 5.56 13.56
N LYS A 12 -23.98 6.78 13.57
CA LYS A 12 -23.18 8.03 13.54
C LYS A 12 -22.31 8.17 14.79
N LEU A 13 -22.87 7.88 15.97
CA LEU A 13 -22.12 7.95 17.23
C LEU A 13 -20.92 7.02 17.24
N HIS A 14 -21.06 5.78 16.74
CA HIS A 14 -19.94 4.84 16.63
C HIS A 14 -18.86 5.33 15.65
N ILE A 15 -19.25 5.93 14.52
CA ILE A 15 -18.28 6.50 13.57
C ILE A 15 -17.53 7.68 14.22
N VAL A 16 -18.23 8.56 14.92
CA VAL A 16 -17.59 9.70 15.63
C VAL A 16 -16.64 9.18 16.72
N ALA A 17 -17.07 8.20 17.52
CA ALA A 17 -16.21 7.61 18.55
C ALA A 17 -14.94 6.96 17.94
N ALA A 18 -15.08 6.24 16.84
CA ALA A 18 -13.94 5.67 16.13
C ALA A 18 -13.01 6.77 15.59
N ALA A 19 -13.55 7.83 15.00
CA ALA A 19 -12.77 8.95 14.49
C ALA A 19 -11.99 9.65 15.61
N VAL A 20 -12.62 9.89 16.77
CA VAL A 20 -11.96 10.48 17.95
C VAL A 20 -10.82 9.60 18.45
N LEU A 21 -11.06 8.29 18.59
CA LEU A 21 -10.01 7.34 19.02
C LEU A 21 -8.85 7.28 18.04
N ILE A 22 -9.12 7.25 16.73
CA ILE A 22 -8.11 7.21 15.68
C ILE A 22 -7.27 8.51 15.71
N LEU A 23 -7.91 9.67 15.70
CA LEU A 23 -7.21 10.96 15.74
C LEU A 23 -6.36 11.09 17.00
N SER A 24 -6.91 10.75 18.17
CA SER A 24 -6.16 10.77 19.43
C SER A 24 -4.93 9.87 19.38
N SER A 25 -5.09 8.63 18.86
CA SER A 25 -3.99 7.66 18.76
C SER A 25 -2.88 8.18 17.84
N VAL A 26 -3.23 8.67 16.65
CA VAL A 26 -2.23 9.14 15.66
C VAL A 26 -1.54 10.41 16.12
N MET A 27 -2.21 11.27 16.88
CA MET A 27 -1.59 12.49 17.43
C MET A 27 -0.59 12.20 18.55
N ILE A 28 -0.80 11.13 19.31
CA ILE A 28 0.05 10.78 20.48
C ILE A 28 1.22 9.88 20.07
N TRP A 29 0.97 8.85 19.23
CA TRP A 29 1.94 7.81 18.93
C TRP A 29 2.58 8.04 17.55
N MET A 30 3.84 8.48 17.52
CA MET A 30 4.62 8.69 16.29
C MET A 30 6.11 8.50 16.60
N GLY A 31 6.48 7.26 16.89
CA GLY A 31 7.87 6.90 17.15
C GLY A 31 8.69 6.65 15.88
N TYR A 32 9.93 6.23 16.07
CA TYR A 32 10.75 5.72 14.96
C TYR A 32 10.14 4.44 14.40
N GLY A 33 10.18 4.28 13.07
CA GLY A 33 9.65 3.12 12.37
C GLY A 33 10.42 2.78 11.11
N GLN A 34 10.09 1.63 10.50
CA GLN A 34 10.86 1.08 9.38
C GLN A 34 10.82 1.98 8.13
N ASP A 35 9.62 2.39 7.72
CA ASP A 35 9.37 3.07 6.44
C ASP A 35 8.91 4.53 6.60
N ILE A 36 9.00 5.09 7.84
CA ILE A 36 8.48 6.45 8.14
C ILE A 36 9.18 7.51 7.30
N GLU A 37 10.51 7.48 7.26
CA GLU A 37 11.33 8.42 6.52
C GLU A 37 10.99 8.35 5.02
N TYR A 38 11.03 7.16 4.44
CA TYR A 38 10.72 6.95 3.02
C TYR A 38 9.35 7.51 2.62
N HIS A 39 8.31 7.24 3.40
CA HIS A 39 6.96 7.71 3.05
C HIS A 39 6.74 9.19 3.34
N ALA A 40 7.36 9.74 4.39
CA ALA A 40 7.31 11.17 4.67
C ALA A 40 8.02 11.96 3.56
N GLU A 41 9.19 11.51 3.12
CA GLU A 41 9.93 12.15 2.02
C GLU A 41 9.20 12.07 0.68
N ARG A 42 8.47 10.99 0.39
CA ARG A 42 7.61 10.93 -0.79
C ARG A 42 6.54 12.04 -0.77
N ILE A 43 5.93 12.31 0.39
CA ILE A 43 4.95 13.40 0.52
C ILE A 43 5.63 14.76 0.29
N VAL A 44 6.82 14.97 0.85
CA VAL A 44 7.60 16.21 0.64
C VAL A 44 7.99 16.36 -0.83
N ALA A 45 8.47 15.28 -1.46
CA ALA A 45 8.84 15.29 -2.88
C ALA A 45 7.65 15.65 -3.78
N ILE A 46 6.48 15.03 -3.56
CA ILE A 46 5.25 15.39 -4.30
C ILE A 46 4.92 16.87 -4.08
N ALA A 47 5.04 17.38 -2.85
CA ALA A 47 4.75 18.79 -2.55
C ALA A 47 5.72 19.75 -3.24
N GLN A 48 6.99 19.37 -3.38
CA GLN A 48 8.00 20.12 -4.12
C GLN A 48 7.68 20.13 -5.62
N GLU A 49 7.40 18.97 -6.21
CA GLU A 49 7.00 18.88 -7.62
C GLU A 49 5.72 19.68 -7.92
N MET A 50 4.73 19.70 -6.99
CA MET A 50 3.51 20.52 -7.12
C MET A 50 3.80 22.02 -7.23
N LYS A 51 4.88 22.51 -6.62
CA LYS A 51 5.29 23.92 -6.70
C LYS A 51 5.94 24.25 -8.03
N ILE A 52 6.60 23.27 -8.67
CA ILE A 52 7.25 23.43 -9.98
C ILE A 52 6.20 23.42 -11.10
N HIS A 53 5.34 22.40 -11.11
CA HIS A 53 4.27 22.27 -12.12
C HIS A 53 3.14 21.36 -11.62
N PRO A 54 1.87 21.64 -11.97
CA PRO A 54 0.78 20.73 -11.66
C PRO A 54 0.83 19.48 -12.56
N GLY A 55 0.63 18.30 -11.99
CA GLY A 55 0.63 17.09 -12.81
C GLY A 55 0.66 15.77 -12.04
N ILE A 56 0.90 14.71 -12.81
CA ILE A 56 1.23 13.37 -12.31
C ILE A 56 2.73 13.20 -12.44
N TYR A 57 3.41 13.05 -11.32
CA TYR A 57 4.87 12.94 -11.28
C TYR A 57 5.28 11.51 -11.53
N ARG A 58 6.36 11.32 -12.29
CA ARG A 58 6.96 10.01 -12.61
C ARG A 58 8.32 9.85 -11.98
N ILE A 59 9.01 10.96 -11.79
CA ILE A 59 10.30 11.09 -11.14
C ILE A 59 10.15 12.16 -10.07
N TYR A 60 10.67 11.92 -8.89
CA TYR A 60 10.89 12.95 -7.89
C TYR A 60 12.28 13.52 -8.14
N THR A 61 12.34 14.68 -8.77
CA THR A 61 13.57 15.28 -9.30
C THR A 61 14.54 15.70 -8.20
N THR A 62 14.04 16.00 -7.00
CA THR A 62 14.85 16.41 -5.84
C THR A 62 15.41 15.24 -5.05
N ASN A 63 14.86 14.03 -5.19
CA ASN A 63 15.28 12.87 -4.41
C ASN A 63 16.69 12.40 -4.80
N SER A 64 17.34 11.69 -3.89
CA SER A 64 18.71 11.20 -4.06
C SER A 64 19.71 12.32 -4.39
N GLY A 65 19.61 13.45 -3.68
CA GLY A 65 20.47 14.61 -3.90
C GLY A 65 20.32 15.25 -5.27
N GLY A 66 19.14 15.13 -5.90
CA GLY A 66 18.83 15.68 -7.22
C GLY A 66 19.16 14.74 -8.40
N TYR A 67 19.60 13.50 -8.14
CA TYR A 67 19.75 12.49 -9.21
C TYR A 67 18.42 12.06 -9.79
N GLY A 68 17.31 12.30 -9.04
CA GLY A 68 15.96 11.90 -9.40
C GLY A 68 15.67 10.44 -9.05
N TYR A 69 14.47 10.15 -8.58
CA TYR A 69 14.08 8.78 -8.21
C TYR A 69 12.69 8.42 -8.71
N ALA A 70 12.59 7.29 -9.41
CA ALA A 70 11.39 6.86 -10.10
C ALA A 70 10.40 6.08 -9.23
N SER A 71 10.39 6.26 -7.93
CA SER A 71 9.44 5.60 -7.02
C SER A 71 7.98 5.70 -7.50
N PRO A 72 7.47 6.83 -8.05
CA PRO A 72 6.10 6.92 -8.53
C PRO A 72 5.75 6.00 -9.71
N LEU A 73 6.74 5.53 -10.46
CA LEU A 73 6.52 4.58 -11.56
C LEU A 73 6.28 3.15 -11.06
N PHE A 74 6.73 2.81 -9.84
CA PHE A 74 6.72 1.44 -9.34
C PHE A 74 5.88 1.26 -8.07
N TYR A 75 5.67 2.33 -7.32
CA TYR A 75 4.91 2.33 -6.09
C TYR A 75 3.87 3.46 -6.08
N GLY A 76 2.58 3.11 -6.07
CA GLY A 76 1.50 4.07 -6.16
C GLY A 76 1.57 5.16 -5.08
N ASP A 77 1.32 6.39 -5.48
CA ASP A 77 1.42 7.59 -4.63
C ASP A 77 0.13 8.44 -4.61
N ILE A 78 -0.86 8.09 -5.43
CA ILE A 78 -2.08 8.89 -5.60
C ILE A 78 -2.80 9.24 -4.29
N PHE A 79 -2.74 8.34 -3.29
CA PHE A 79 -3.35 8.58 -1.98
C PHE A 79 -2.54 9.54 -1.11
N MET A 80 -1.28 9.84 -1.47
CA MET A 80 -0.43 10.79 -0.75
C MET A 80 -0.64 12.24 -1.21
N TYR A 81 -1.20 12.45 -2.42
CA TYR A 81 -1.43 13.79 -2.98
C TYR A 81 -2.19 14.75 -2.05
N PRO A 82 -3.25 14.35 -1.33
CA PRO A 82 -3.91 15.25 -0.38
C PRO A 82 -3.00 15.73 0.75
N ALA A 83 -2.15 14.85 1.30
CA ALA A 83 -1.18 15.22 2.33
C ALA A 83 -0.08 16.12 1.76
N ALA A 84 0.42 15.80 0.57
CA ALA A 84 1.41 16.60 -0.15
C ALA A 84 0.87 18.01 -0.48
N PHE A 85 -0.40 18.11 -0.85
CA PHE A 85 -1.06 19.40 -1.06
C PHE A 85 -1.09 20.26 0.21
N LEU A 86 -1.36 19.66 1.37
CA LEU A 86 -1.26 20.36 2.65
C LEU A 86 0.16 20.88 2.90
N VAL A 87 1.18 20.06 2.64
CA VAL A 87 2.59 20.47 2.76
C VAL A 87 2.93 21.59 1.77
N ALA A 88 2.46 21.50 0.53
CA ALA A 88 2.65 22.56 -0.48
C ALA A 88 2.04 23.89 -0.07
N LEU A 89 0.94 23.88 0.73
CA LEU A 89 0.31 25.05 1.35
C LEU A 89 1.02 25.54 2.62
N GLY A 90 2.11 24.89 3.05
CA GLY A 90 2.88 25.28 4.22
C GLY A 90 2.47 24.59 5.53
N VAL A 91 1.63 23.56 5.49
CA VAL A 91 1.34 22.74 6.67
C VAL A 91 2.58 21.89 6.99
N ASP A 92 2.94 21.83 8.26
CA ASP A 92 4.05 21.00 8.74
C ASP A 92 3.89 19.55 8.34
N ILE A 93 4.99 18.92 7.87
CA ILE A 93 4.99 17.54 7.39
C ILE A 93 4.56 16.53 8.46
N ALA A 94 4.92 16.75 9.73
CA ALA A 94 4.52 15.87 10.80
C ALA A 94 2.99 15.89 11.00
N ILE A 95 2.35 17.04 10.83
CA ILE A 95 0.90 17.19 10.90
C ILE A 95 0.25 16.54 9.68
N ALA A 96 0.73 16.84 8.47
CA ALA A 96 0.19 16.30 7.23
C ALA A 96 0.29 14.77 7.19
N PHE A 97 1.41 14.21 7.62
CA PHE A 97 1.63 12.76 7.69
C PHE A 97 0.72 12.08 8.72
N ARG A 98 0.55 12.67 9.92
CA ARG A 98 -0.40 12.17 10.92
C ARG A 98 -1.84 12.17 10.39
N LEU A 99 -2.27 13.26 9.75
CA LEU A 99 -3.60 13.33 9.14
C LEU A 99 -3.78 12.27 8.04
N PHE A 100 -2.75 12.01 7.26
CA PHE A 100 -2.77 10.96 6.25
C PHE A 100 -2.94 9.57 6.88
N LEU A 101 -2.15 9.21 7.90
CA LEU A 101 -2.29 7.94 8.61
C LEU A 101 -3.67 7.80 9.29
N ALA A 102 -4.16 8.87 9.92
CA ALA A 102 -5.50 8.90 10.50
C ALA A 102 -6.58 8.67 9.43
N SER A 103 -6.41 9.25 8.23
CA SER A 103 -7.34 9.05 7.11
C SER A 103 -7.38 7.60 6.63
N ILE A 104 -6.23 6.91 6.57
CA ILE A 104 -6.14 5.47 6.22
C ILE A 104 -6.89 4.62 7.25
N MET A 105 -6.64 4.84 8.54
CA MET A 105 -7.27 4.10 9.61
C MET A 105 -8.79 4.31 9.63
N LEU A 106 -9.22 5.57 9.48
CA LEU A 106 -10.64 5.91 9.42
C LEU A 106 -11.32 5.33 8.18
N ALA A 107 -10.67 5.41 7.02
CA ALA A 107 -11.17 4.82 5.78
C ALA A 107 -11.30 3.30 5.89
N SER A 108 -10.34 2.62 6.55
CA SER A 108 -10.40 1.17 6.82
C SER A 108 -11.59 0.82 7.71
N TYR A 109 -11.82 1.61 8.77
CA TYR A 109 -13.01 1.46 9.63
C TYR A 109 -14.31 1.64 8.83
N LEU A 110 -14.42 2.73 8.08
CA LEU A 110 -15.61 3.07 7.30
C LEU A 110 -15.88 2.04 6.20
N SER A 111 -14.86 1.62 5.47
CA SER A 111 -14.96 0.60 4.44
C SER A 111 -15.54 -0.70 5.01
N MET A 112 -14.95 -1.21 6.09
CA MET A 112 -15.45 -2.41 6.76
C MET A 112 -16.87 -2.21 7.28
N TYR A 113 -17.16 -1.06 7.92
CA TYR A 113 -18.50 -0.74 8.43
C TYR A 113 -19.56 -0.75 7.32
N PHE A 114 -19.33 -0.02 6.22
CA PHE A 114 -20.32 0.09 5.15
C PHE A 114 -20.50 -1.24 4.40
N CYS A 115 -19.40 -1.95 4.13
CA CYS A 115 -19.48 -3.25 3.46
C CYS A 115 -20.26 -4.26 4.29
N VAL A 116 -19.95 -4.39 5.57
CA VAL A 116 -20.63 -5.34 6.47
C VAL A 116 -22.06 -4.93 6.77
N ASN A 117 -22.33 -3.62 6.97
CA ASN A 117 -23.69 -3.12 7.19
C ASN A 117 -24.63 -3.45 6.03
N SER A 118 -24.12 -3.43 4.80
CA SER A 118 -24.91 -3.73 3.60
C SER A 118 -25.33 -5.21 3.47
N VAL A 119 -24.70 -6.12 4.24
CA VAL A 119 -24.92 -7.57 4.18
C VAL A 119 -25.51 -8.12 5.48
N TRP A 120 -24.93 -7.75 6.64
CA TRP A 120 -25.25 -8.33 7.95
C TRP A 120 -25.86 -7.32 8.95
N GLY A 121 -26.06 -6.08 8.53
CA GLY A 121 -26.65 -5.02 9.34
C GLY A 121 -25.70 -4.38 10.35
N ARG A 122 -26.18 -3.27 10.94
CA ARG A 122 -25.39 -2.34 11.75
C ARG A 122 -24.63 -2.99 12.91
N ARG A 123 -25.27 -3.84 13.70
CA ARG A 123 -24.63 -4.44 14.89
C ARG A 123 -23.39 -5.23 14.53
N THR A 124 -23.48 -6.05 13.48
CA THR A 124 -22.33 -6.80 12.97
C THR A 124 -21.28 -5.86 12.39
N ALA A 125 -21.71 -4.82 11.66
CA ALA A 125 -20.83 -3.85 11.03
C ALA A 125 -19.95 -3.08 12.03
N VAL A 126 -20.55 -2.59 13.11
CA VAL A 126 -19.81 -1.89 14.18
C VAL A 126 -18.72 -2.78 14.78
N LEU A 127 -19.08 -4.01 15.16
CA LEU A 127 -18.12 -4.94 15.76
C LEU A 127 -17.01 -5.33 14.77
N ALA A 128 -17.37 -5.64 13.53
CA ALA A 128 -16.39 -5.99 12.49
C ALA A 128 -15.43 -4.83 12.22
N ALA A 129 -15.93 -3.60 12.13
CA ALA A 129 -15.14 -2.41 11.86
C ALA A 129 -14.13 -2.12 12.98
N TYR A 130 -14.54 -2.24 14.25
CA TYR A 130 -13.62 -2.10 15.39
C TYR A 130 -12.56 -3.21 15.42
N LEU A 131 -12.96 -4.48 15.29
CA LEU A 131 -12.01 -5.60 15.27
C LEU A 131 -11.00 -5.49 14.13
N TYR A 132 -11.40 -4.94 13.00
CA TYR A 132 -10.57 -4.79 11.82
C TYR A 132 -9.63 -3.58 11.89
N ALA A 133 -10.19 -2.39 12.16
CA ALA A 133 -9.42 -1.14 12.16
C ALA A 133 -8.47 -0.99 13.38
N PHE A 134 -8.76 -1.68 14.48
CA PHE A 134 -7.90 -1.70 15.67
C PHE A 134 -7.21 -3.05 15.86
N SER A 135 -7.03 -3.79 14.77
CA SER A 135 -6.27 -5.04 14.78
C SER A 135 -4.77 -4.80 14.95
N PRO A 136 -4.06 -5.70 15.62
CA PRO A 136 -2.61 -5.55 15.85
C PRO A 136 -1.80 -5.33 14.58
N ILE A 137 -2.17 -5.98 13.47
CA ILE A 137 -1.46 -5.85 12.20
C ILE A 137 -1.63 -4.46 11.59
N LEU A 138 -2.85 -3.90 11.57
CA LEU A 138 -3.05 -2.54 11.07
C LEU A 138 -2.40 -1.49 11.98
N LEU A 139 -2.49 -1.69 13.31
CA LEU A 139 -1.80 -0.83 14.27
C LEU A 139 -0.28 -0.87 14.06
N ALA A 140 0.28 -2.04 13.80
CA ALA A 140 1.69 -2.20 13.50
C ALA A 140 2.09 -1.51 12.18
N ASP A 141 1.27 -1.62 11.12
CA ASP A 141 1.51 -0.97 9.84
C ASP A 141 1.42 0.58 9.93
N ILE A 142 0.58 1.11 10.83
CA ILE A 142 0.40 2.56 11.03
C ILE A 142 1.47 3.16 11.95
N PHE A 143 1.88 2.46 13.03
CA PHE A 143 2.63 3.07 14.13
C PHE A 143 4.04 2.49 14.35
N ILE A 144 4.35 1.31 13.80
CA ILE A 144 5.64 0.65 13.99
C ILE A 144 6.40 0.59 12.68
N ARG A 145 5.75 0.03 11.64
CA ARG A 145 6.37 -0.13 10.34
C ARG A 145 6.25 1.12 9.49
N PHE A 146 5.14 1.84 9.64
CA PHE A 146 4.72 2.88 8.71
C PHE A 146 4.59 2.36 7.26
N ALA A 147 4.16 1.10 7.12
CA ALA A 147 3.97 0.44 5.83
C ALA A 147 2.67 0.92 5.18
N VAL A 148 2.70 2.16 4.72
CA VAL A 148 1.55 2.90 4.19
C VAL A 148 0.79 2.14 3.11
N GLY A 149 1.50 1.45 2.22
CA GLY A 149 0.86 0.67 1.16
C GLY A 149 0.06 -0.52 1.70
N GLU A 150 0.62 -1.27 2.66
CA GLU A 150 -0.08 -2.38 3.32
C GLU A 150 -1.28 -1.86 4.13
N ALA A 151 -1.11 -0.75 4.86
CA ALA A 151 -2.19 -0.11 5.61
C ALA A 151 -3.33 0.37 4.69
N LEU A 152 -3.02 0.95 3.53
CA LEU A 152 -4.01 1.35 2.52
C LEU A 152 -4.78 0.15 1.96
N ALA A 153 -4.17 -1.04 1.86
CA ALA A 153 -4.87 -2.24 1.41
C ALA A 153 -6.05 -2.60 2.32
N PHE A 154 -5.99 -2.31 3.61
CA PHE A 154 -7.12 -2.48 4.54
C PHE A 154 -8.36 -1.70 4.14
N VAL A 155 -8.21 -0.57 3.45
CA VAL A 155 -9.36 0.20 2.95
C VAL A 155 -10.11 -0.56 1.86
N PHE A 156 -9.39 -1.24 0.97
CA PHE A 156 -9.96 -1.79 -0.25
C PHE A 156 -10.36 -3.27 -0.15
N LEU A 157 -9.73 -4.05 0.72
CA LEU A 157 -10.05 -5.47 0.92
C LEU A 157 -11.53 -5.75 1.24
N PRO A 158 -12.21 -5.01 2.15
CA PRO A 158 -13.63 -5.21 2.38
C PRO A 158 -14.49 -4.93 1.14
N ILE A 159 -14.09 -3.96 0.29
CA ILE A 159 -14.80 -3.60 -0.95
C ILE A 159 -14.68 -4.73 -1.97
N VAL A 160 -13.47 -5.30 -2.13
CA VAL A 160 -13.24 -6.47 -3.00
C VAL A 160 -14.10 -7.65 -2.57
N LEU A 161 -14.11 -7.98 -1.26
CA LEU A 161 -14.93 -9.07 -0.75
C LEU A 161 -16.43 -8.82 -0.96
N LEU A 162 -16.90 -7.59 -0.75
CA LEU A 162 -18.30 -7.24 -1.00
C LEU A 162 -18.65 -7.38 -2.47
N GLY A 163 -17.80 -6.89 -3.38
CA GLY A 163 -18.00 -7.03 -4.82
C GLY A 163 -18.10 -8.50 -5.24
N PHE A 164 -17.15 -9.34 -4.81
CA PHE A 164 -17.17 -10.78 -5.05
C PHE A 164 -18.42 -11.45 -4.45
N TYR A 165 -18.76 -11.13 -3.19
CA TYR A 165 -19.93 -11.67 -2.50
C TYR A 165 -21.22 -11.42 -3.28
N ARG A 166 -21.43 -10.21 -3.78
CA ARG A 166 -22.61 -9.82 -4.53
C ARG A 166 -22.64 -10.36 -5.95
N ILE A 167 -21.51 -10.60 -6.58
CA ILE A 167 -21.44 -11.21 -7.91
C ILE A 167 -21.71 -12.72 -7.84
N VAL A 168 -21.15 -13.42 -6.85
CA VAL A 168 -21.09 -14.88 -6.82
C VAL A 168 -22.03 -15.48 -5.79
N ILE A 169 -22.11 -14.91 -4.57
CA ILE A 169 -22.81 -15.54 -3.44
C ILE A 169 -24.26 -15.08 -3.35
N GLU A 170 -24.53 -13.79 -3.44
CA GLU A 170 -25.87 -13.22 -3.43
C GLU A 170 -26.08 -12.23 -4.60
N PRO A 171 -26.16 -12.74 -5.84
CA PRO A 171 -26.28 -11.87 -7.01
C PRO A 171 -27.62 -11.14 -7.03
N LYS A 172 -27.59 -9.83 -7.24
CA LYS A 172 -28.75 -8.97 -7.46
C LYS A 172 -28.94 -8.71 -8.96
N LYS A 173 -30.15 -8.41 -9.40
CA LYS A 173 -30.50 -8.08 -10.79
C LYS A 173 -31.10 -6.67 -10.88
N PRO A 174 -30.64 -5.80 -11.81
CA PRO A 174 -29.40 -5.84 -12.55
C PRO A 174 -28.21 -5.63 -11.60
N SER A 175 -27.07 -6.25 -11.86
CA SER A 175 -25.89 -6.13 -11.00
C SER A 175 -24.97 -5.03 -11.53
N THR A 176 -24.70 -4.03 -10.71
CA THR A 176 -23.60 -3.06 -10.88
C THR A 176 -22.45 -3.35 -9.89
N ASP A 177 -22.58 -4.46 -9.15
CA ASP A 177 -21.66 -4.84 -8.08
C ASP A 177 -20.26 -5.20 -8.59
N TRP A 178 -20.11 -5.51 -9.90
CA TRP A 178 -18.82 -5.69 -10.55
C TRP A 178 -17.97 -4.40 -10.55
N ILE A 179 -18.61 -3.23 -10.53
CA ILE A 179 -17.92 -1.94 -10.37
C ILE A 179 -17.27 -1.84 -8.99
N LEU A 180 -17.94 -2.36 -7.93
CA LEU A 180 -17.33 -2.40 -6.59
C LEU A 180 -16.07 -3.27 -6.57
N LEU A 181 -16.12 -4.44 -7.23
CA LEU A 181 -14.95 -5.30 -7.35
C LEU A 181 -13.80 -4.59 -8.05
N SER A 182 -14.10 -3.87 -9.14
CA SER A 182 -13.12 -3.09 -9.88
C SER A 182 -12.54 -1.94 -9.05
N ILE A 183 -13.37 -1.17 -8.34
CA ILE A 183 -12.92 -0.08 -7.46
C ILE A 183 -11.99 -0.63 -6.36
N GLY A 184 -12.39 -1.73 -5.71
CA GLY A 184 -11.57 -2.36 -4.68
C GLY A 184 -10.22 -2.83 -5.22
N MET A 185 -10.20 -3.51 -6.38
CA MET A 185 -8.97 -3.97 -7.02
C MET A 185 -8.08 -2.82 -7.50
N SER A 186 -8.69 -1.77 -8.07
CA SER A 186 -7.93 -0.57 -8.49
C SER A 186 -7.29 0.13 -7.28
N GLY A 187 -8.03 0.25 -6.18
CA GLY A 187 -7.49 0.80 -4.95
C GLY A 187 -6.32 0.00 -4.38
N LEU A 188 -6.38 -1.34 -4.46
CA LEU A 188 -5.27 -2.21 -4.07
C LEU A 188 -4.03 -2.00 -4.96
N ILE A 189 -4.22 -1.92 -6.28
CA ILE A 189 -3.12 -1.68 -7.23
C ILE A 189 -2.44 -0.34 -6.93
N PHE A 190 -3.20 0.70 -6.64
CA PHE A 190 -2.65 2.01 -6.28
C PHE A 190 -2.05 2.07 -4.88
N SER A 191 -2.37 1.13 -4.01
CA SER A 191 -1.84 1.08 -2.65
C SER A 191 -0.56 0.25 -2.57
N HIS A 192 -0.66 -1.06 -2.96
CA HIS A 192 0.39 -2.03 -2.71
C HIS A 192 0.28 -3.24 -3.63
N ILE A 193 1.25 -3.39 -4.53
CA ILE A 193 1.23 -4.45 -5.56
C ILE A 193 1.24 -5.85 -4.93
N ILE A 194 2.02 -6.07 -3.87
CA ILE A 194 2.09 -7.39 -3.21
C ILE A 194 0.72 -7.75 -2.60
N SER A 195 0.05 -6.83 -1.91
CA SER A 195 -1.32 -7.06 -1.39
C SER A 195 -2.32 -7.30 -2.52
N THR A 196 -2.12 -6.67 -3.68
CA THR A 196 -2.95 -6.93 -4.88
C THR A 196 -2.79 -8.37 -5.35
N VAL A 197 -1.56 -8.85 -5.50
CA VAL A 197 -1.29 -10.24 -5.93
C VAL A 197 -1.86 -11.23 -4.93
N LEU A 198 -1.64 -11.03 -3.63
CA LEU A 198 -2.25 -11.87 -2.59
C LEU A 198 -3.78 -11.86 -2.65
N THR A 199 -4.39 -10.72 -2.97
CA THR A 199 -5.85 -10.62 -3.15
C THR A 199 -6.33 -11.36 -4.41
N VAL A 200 -5.57 -11.34 -5.50
CA VAL A 200 -5.87 -12.15 -6.69
C VAL A 200 -5.84 -13.64 -6.33
N ILE A 201 -4.84 -14.09 -5.58
CA ILE A 201 -4.78 -15.48 -5.08
C ILE A 201 -6.01 -15.80 -4.21
N LEU A 202 -6.39 -14.90 -3.30
CA LEU A 202 -7.62 -15.05 -2.53
C LEU A 202 -8.86 -15.18 -3.42
N LEU A 203 -9.00 -14.33 -4.45
CA LEU A 203 -10.14 -14.40 -5.38
C LEU A 203 -10.16 -15.73 -6.14
N ILE A 204 -9.01 -16.24 -6.55
CA ILE A 204 -8.90 -17.59 -7.18
C ILE A 204 -9.37 -18.67 -6.20
N LEU A 205 -8.90 -18.64 -4.95
CA LEU A 205 -9.33 -19.60 -3.91
C LEU A 205 -10.84 -19.50 -3.67
N LEU A 206 -11.40 -18.29 -3.61
CA LEU A 206 -12.85 -18.08 -3.50
C LEU A 206 -13.59 -18.64 -4.72
N CYS A 207 -13.08 -18.45 -5.93
CA CYS A 207 -13.67 -19.03 -7.14
C CYS A 207 -13.69 -20.56 -7.08
N ILE A 208 -12.61 -21.19 -6.58
CA ILE A 208 -12.55 -22.65 -6.40
C ILE A 208 -13.60 -23.10 -5.37
N VAL A 209 -13.69 -22.45 -4.20
CA VAL A 209 -14.67 -22.80 -3.16
C VAL A 209 -16.11 -22.65 -3.65
N TYR A 210 -16.38 -21.61 -4.45
CA TYR A 210 -17.71 -21.31 -4.95
C TYR A 210 -17.94 -21.78 -6.40
N ILE A 211 -17.10 -22.65 -6.95
CA ILE A 211 -17.14 -23.07 -8.35
C ILE A 211 -18.52 -23.56 -8.78
N LYS A 212 -19.21 -24.35 -7.96
CA LYS A 212 -20.55 -24.87 -8.25
C LYS A 212 -21.59 -23.73 -8.42
N ARG A 213 -21.45 -22.62 -7.66
CA ARG A 213 -22.32 -21.45 -7.80
C ARG A 213 -22.02 -20.68 -9.07
N ILE A 214 -20.74 -20.50 -9.40
CA ILE A 214 -20.28 -19.84 -10.62
C ILE A 214 -20.79 -20.57 -11.85
N TRP A 215 -20.65 -21.91 -11.90
CA TRP A 215 -21.17 -22.73 -12.98
C TRP A 215 -22.68 -22.64 -13.14
N LYS A 216 -23.42 -22.58 -12.02
CA LYS A 216 -24.90 -22.40 -12.03
C LYS A 216 -25.30 -21.01 -12.53
N ASN A 217 -24.50 -19.98 -12.27
CA ASN A 217 -24.74 -18.60 -12.70
C ASN A 217 -23.59 -18.08 -13.55
N LYS A 218 -23.50 -18.50 -14.81
CA LYS A 218 -22.43 -18.13 -15.75
C LYS A 218 -22.28 -16.62 -15.95
N LYS A 219 -23.32 -15.79 -15.66
CA LYS A 219 -23.23 -14.33 -15.69
C LYS A 219 -22.20 -13.78 -14.70
N SER A 220 -21.94 -14.49 -13.59
CA SER A 220 -20.89 -14.13 -12.64
C SER A 220 -19.51 -14.07 -13.30
N ILE A 221 -19.22 -14.96 -14.27
CA ILE A 221 -17.94 -14.94 -15.02
C ILE A 221 -17.85 -13.64 -15.83
N GLY A 222 -18.92 -13.28 -16.57
CA GLY A 222 -18.96 -12.05 -17.36
C GLY A 222 -18.76 -10.81 -16.49
N TYR A 223 -19.36 -10.75 -15.30
CA TYR A 223 -19.17 -9.65 -14.35
C TYR A 223 -17.74 -9.59 -13.78
N MET A 224 -17.13 -10.74 -13.49
CA MET A 224 -15.73 -10.76 -13.03
C MET A 224 -14.76 -10.31 -14.14
N VAL A 225 -14.99 -10.73 -15.38
CA VAL A 225 -14.21 -10.25 -16.54
C VAL A 225 -14.39 -8.75 -16.75
N ALA A 226 -15.64 -8.25 -16.70
CA ALA A 226 -15.91 -6.83 -16.81
C ALA A 226 -15.21 -6.03 -15.70
N ALA A 227 -15.20 -6.54 -14.46
CA ALA A 227 -14.48 -5.93 -13.36
C ALA A 227 -12.97 -5.90 -13.62
N ALA A 228 -12.39 -6.97 -14.13
CA ALA A 228 -10.96 -7.04 -14.47
C ALA A 228 -10.61 -6.03 -15.56
N VAL A 229 -11.38 -5.98 -16.66
CA VAL A 229 -11.17 -5.00 -17.74
C VAL A 229 -11.27 -3.57 -17.21
N LEU A 230 -12.31 -3.27 -16.43
CA LEU A 230 -12.48 -1.94 -15.85
C LEU A 230 -11.32 -1.59 -14.89
N THR A 231 -10.83 -2.55 -14.10
CA THR A 231 -9.65 -2.36 -13.24
C THR A 231 -8.43 -1.97 -14.07
N VAL A 232 -8.15 -2.69 -15.16
CA VAL A 232 -7.03 -2.37 -16.06
C VAL A 232 -7.16 -0.96 -16.64
N LEU A 233 -8.37 -0.55 -17.05
CA LEU A 233 -8.60 0.79 -17.59
C LEU A 233 -8.43 1.90 -16.54
N ILE A 234 -8.96 1.70 -15.32
CA ILE A 234 -8.80 2.68 -14.23
C ILE A 234 -7.32 2.82 -13.85
N THR A 235 -6.57 1.73 -13.81
CA THR A 235 -5.20 1.72 -13.32
C THR A 235 -4.15 1.91 -14.41
N ALA A 236 -4.57 2.09 -15.67
CA ALA A 236 -3.67 2.19 -16.82
C ALA A 236 -2.56 3.23 -16.63
N TYR A 237 -2.90 4.41 -16.08
CA TYR A 237 -1.92 5.50 -15.86
C TYR A 237 -0.74 5.09 -14.97
N PHE A 238 -0.91 4.11 -14.12
CA PHE A 238 0.12 3.58 -13.21
C PHE A 238 0.72 2.27 -13.73
N THR A 239 -0.15 1.29 -14.07
CA THR A 239 0.31 -0.06 -14.41
C THR A 239 1.03 -0.15 -15.75
N TRP A 240 0.61 0.63 -16.78
CA TRP A 240 1.24 0.56 -18.09
C TRP A 240 2.64 1.16 -18.09
N PRO A 241 2.88 2.36 -17.52
CA PRO A 241 4.24 2.88 -17.33
C PRO A 241 5.13 1.96 -16.51
N MET A 242 4.60 1.38 -15.42
CA MET A 242 5.35 0.42 -14.59
C MET A 242 5.81 -0.77 -15.42
N LEU A 243 4.92 -1.40 -16.19
CA LEU A 243 5.24 -2.54 -17.03
C LEU A 243 6.22 -2.17 -18.15
N GLU A 244 6.09 -0.99 -18.76
CA GLU A 244 7.04 -0.48 -19.76
C GLU A 244 8.45 -0.37 -19.18
N GLN A 245 8.61 0.23 -18.00
CA GLN A 245 9.91 0.36 -17.34
C GLN A 245 10.50 -1.00 -16.97
N MET A 246 9.70 -1.88 -16.34
CA MET A 246 10.14 -3.23 -15.96
C MET A 246 10.54 -4.10 -17.17
N ALA A 247 9.95 -3.89 -18.33
CA ALA A 247 10.29 -4.60 -19.55
C ALA A 247 11.60 -4.11 -20.21
N THR A 248 12.05 -2.92 -19.88
CA THR A 248 13.20 -2.25 -20.54
C THR A 248 14.38 -1.98 -19.62
N THR A 249 14.20 -2.09 -18.31
CA THR A 249 15.21 -1.74 -17.31
C THR A 249 15.24 -2.83 -16.22
N GLN A 250 16.42 -3.39 -15.99
CA GLN A 250 16.66 -4.22 -14.81
C GLN A 250 16.73 -3.33 -13.57
N LEU A 251 15.88 -3.62 -12.57
CA LEU A 251 15.85 -2.88 -11.33
C LEU A 251 16.66 -3.60 -10.25
N PHE A 252 17.22 -2.82 -9.34
CA PHE A 252 18.00 -3.30 -8.20
C PHE A 252 17.21 -4.36 -7.39
N VAL A 253 15.91 -4.14 -7.16
CA VAL A 253 15.05 -5.08 -6.44
C VAL A 253 14.90 -6.42 -7.15
N THR A 254 14.92 -6.47 -8.48
CA THR A 254 14.77 -7.72 -9.25
C THR A 254 16.08 -8.48 -9.38
N ASP A 255 17.20 -7.76 -9.43
CA ASP A 255 18.54 -8.33 -9.59
C ASP A 255 19.08 -8.93 -8.29
N ARG A 256 18.90 -8.23 -7.17
CA ARG A 256 19.44 -8.62 -5.85
C ARG A 256 18.41 -9.29 -4.93
N GLN A 257 17.31 -9.78 -5.47
CA GLN A 257 16.24 -10.36 -4.69
C GLN A 257 16.58 -11.78 -4.24
N THR A 258 16.75 -11.97 -2.93
CA THR A 258 16.79 -13.30 -2.30
C THR A 258 15.42 -13.62 -1.70
N SER A 259 14.84 -14.77 -2.09
CA SER A 259 13.62 -15.28 -1.46
C SER A 259 13.99 -15.95 -0.12
N ASN A 260 13.22 -15.66 0.92
CA ASN A 260 13.33 -16.31 2.23
C ASN A 260 11.98 -16.31 2.96
N LEU A 261 10.98 -16.94 2.34
CA LEU A 261 9.65 -17.06 2.96
C LEU A 261 9.70 -17.82 4.29
N ALA A 262 10.47 -18.88 4.35
CA ALA A 262 10.58 -19.72 5.55
C ALA A 262 11.22 -19.00 6.74
N GLY A 263 12.18 -18.10 6.48
CA GLY A 263 12.81 -17.28 7.53
C GLY A 263 11.93 -16.11 8.01
N ASN A 264 10.87 -15.78 7.28
CA ASN A 264 9.99 -14.64 7.57
C ASN A 264 8.55 -15.05 7.92
N VAL A 265 8.39 -16.16 8.64
CA VAL A 265 7.12 -16.56 9.26
C VAL A 265 6.92 -15.87 10.60
N ALA A 266 5.65 -15.62 10.98
CA ALA A 266 5.35 -15.12 12.30
C ALA A 266 5.56 -16.25 13.34
N PRO A 267 6.36 -16.05 14.39
CA PRO A 267 6.56 -17.07 15.42
C PRO A 267 5.29 -17.28 16.26
N PHE A 268 5.21 -18.41 17.00
CA PHE A 268 4.03 -18.72 17.81
C PHE A 268 3.65 -17.64 18.83
N ILE A 269 4.65 -16.96 19.40
CA ILE A 269 4.43 -15.86 20.34
C ILE A 269 3.65 -14.70 19.72
N SER A 270 3.72 -14.52 18.40
CA SER A 270 2.97 -13.47 17.68
C SER A 270 1.45 -13.63 17.78
N LEU A 271 0.93 -14.80 18.19
CA LEU A 271 -0.48 -14.96 18.50
C LEU A 271 -0.93 -14.01 19.62
N PHE A 272 -0.03 -13.65 20.52
CA PHE A 272 -0.34 -12.88 21.71
C PHE A 272 0.32 -11.50 21.73
N PHE A 273 1.56 -11.42 21.26
CA PHE A 273 2.42 -10.24 21.35
C PHE A 273 3.12 -10.01 20.03
N GLY A 274 3.30 -8.75 19.64
CA GLY A 274 4.20 -8.39 18.54
C GLY A 274 5.68 -8.37 18.99
N SER A 275 6.56 -8.17 18.05
CA SER A 275 8.02 -8.15 18.28
C SER A 275 8.47 -7.05 19.26
N GLU A 276 7.67 -6.00 19.43
CA GLU A 276 7.91 -4.93 20.39
C GLU A 276 8.05 -5.43 21.82
N TYR A 277 7.24 -6.41 22.24
CA TYR A 277 7.35 -7.03 23.57
C TYR A 277 8.53 -7.98 23.66
N VAL A 278 8.84 -8.68 22.57
CA VAL A 278 9.98 -9.60 22.52
C VAL A 278 11.28 -8.84 22.60
N SER A 279 11.40 -7.71 21.92
CA SER A 279 12.57 -6.81 22.00
C SER A 279 12.78 -6.29 23.42
N LEU A 280 11.71 -5.85 24.08
CA LEU A 280 11.78 -5.42 25.48
C LEU A 280 12.23 -6.56 26.41
N LEU A 281 11.70 -7.77 26.20
CA LEU A 281 12.09 -8.95 26.99
C LEU A 281 13.57 -9.30 26.76
N ASN A 282 14.07 -9.20 25.54
CA ASN A 282 15.51 -9.37 25.24
C ASN A 282 16.36 -8.37 26.03
N VAL A 283 16.01 -7.09 26.06
CA VAL A 283 16.72 -6.05 26.83
C VAL A 283 16.73 -6.39 28.34
N VAL A 284 15.63 -6.88 28.89
CA VAL A 284 15.57 -7.28 30.31
C VAL A 284 16.44 -8.50 30.58
N ILE A 285 16.39 -9.50 29.69
CA ILE A 285 17.20 -10.73 29.83
C ILE A 285 18.68 -10.39 29.69
N GLU A 286 19.06 -9.57 28.71
CA GLU A 286 20.45 -9.13 28.54
C GLU A 286 21.01 -8.44 29.79
N LYS A 287 20.23 -7.55 30.40
CA LYS A 287 20.63 -6.89 31.66
C LYS A 287 20.80 -7.88 32.84
N VAL A 288 20.06 -8.99 32.84
CA VAL A 288 20.09 -9.98 33.93
C VAL A 288 21.13 -11.07 33.68
N THR A 289 21.27 -11.53 32.44
CA THR A 289 22.09 -12.71 32.09
C THR A 289 23.38 -12.37 31.36
N GLY A 290 23.53 -11.15 30.86
CA GLY A 290 24.65 -10.74 30.00
C GLY A 290 24.64 -11.37 28.60
N THR A 291 23.56 -12.07 28.22
CA THR A 291 23.42 -12.69 26.87
C THR A 291 22.43 -11.87 26.04
N ALA A 292 22.92 -11.29 24.93
CA ALA A 292 22.09 -10.64 23.94
C ALA A 292 21.34 -11.67 23.05
N ASP A 293 20.22 -11.26 22.49
CA ASP A 293 19.47 -12.00 21.45
C ASP A 293 18.95 -13.39 21.85
N PHE A 294 18.37 -13.50 23.03
CA PHE A 294 17.75 -14.76 23.49
C PHE A 294 16.52 -15.16 22.67
N PHE A 295 15.77 -14.18 22.13
CA PHE A 295 14.60 -14.41 21.28
C PHE A 295 14.84 -13.91 19.84
N VAL A 296 13.93 -14.33 18.96
CA VAL A 296 13.96 -14.04 17.53
C VAL A 296 14.23 -12.56 17.24
N THR A 297 15.21 -12.28 16.41
CA THR A 297 15.64 -10.93 16.00
C THR A 297 14.81 -10.33 14.87
N SER A 298 14.05 -11.16 14.12
CA SER A 298 13.20 -10.67 13.01
C SER A 298 11.93 -10.02 13.54
N TRP A 299 11.55 -8.89 12.92
CA TRP A 299 10.31 -8.20 13.25
C TRP A 299 9.07 -9.00 12.81
N PHE A 300 8.02 -9.01 13.62
CA PHE A 300 6.72 -9.61 13.32
C PHE A 300 5.59 -8.86 14.06
N PRO A 301 4.39 -8.73 13.45
CA PRO A 301 3.22 -8.15 14.10
C PRO A 301 2.54 -9.15 15.01
N GLY A 302 1.75 -8.66 15.98
CA GLY A 302 0.81 -9.48 16.73
C GLY A 302 -0.32 -10.01 15.83
N ALA A 303 -0.78 -11.23 16.07
CA ALA A 303 -1.78 -11.91 15.25
C ALA A 303 -3.18 -11.98 15.87
N PHE A 304 -3.45 -11.25 16.95
CA PHE A 304 -4.77 -11.24 17.61
C PHE A 304 -5.28 -12.63 18.00
N GLY A 305 -4.37 -13.47 18.52
CA GLY A 305 -4.67 -14.84 18.90
C GLY A 305 -5.76 -14.98 19.98
N TYR A 306 -5.92 -14.02 20.86
CA TYR A 306 -7.01 -13.98 21.83
C TYR A 306 -8.39 -14.09 21.15
N LEU A 307 -8.58 -13.46 19.99
CA LEU A 307 -9.82 -13.53 19.23
C LEU A 307 -10.01 -14.90 18.59
N ILE A 308 -8.99 -15.46 17.93
CA ILE A 308 -9.14 -16.75 17.24
C ILE A 308 -9.37 -17.88 18.24
N PHE A 309 -8.68 -17.90 19.39
CA PHE A 309 -8.91 -18.91 20.43
C PHE A 309 -10.33 -18.83 20.99
N TRP A 310 -10.86 -17.62 21.20
CA TRP A 310 -12.25 -17.45 21.61
C TRP A 310 -13.22 -17.95 20.52
N ILE A 311 -12.97 -17.64 19.24
CA ILE A 311 -13.80 -18.13 18.12
C ILE A 311 -13.81 -19.66 18.10
N LEU A 312 -12.62 -20.28 18.20
CA LEU A 312 -12.48 -21.74 18.21
C LEU A 312 -13.19 -22.37 19.43
N ALA A 313 -13.04 -21.76 20.61
CA ALA A 313 -13.71 -22.23 21.81
C ALA A 313 -15.24 -22.17 21.69
N ILE A 314 -15.80 -21.07 21.18
CA ILE A 314 -17.24 -20.92 20.95
C ILE A 314 -17.74 -21.92 19.90
N ARG A 315 -16.95 -22.20 18.88
CA ARG A 315 -17.38 -23.03 17.77
C ARG A 315 -17.29 -24.52 18.06
N PHE A 316 -16.27 -24.97 18.78
CA PHE A 316 -15.97 -26.39 18.96
C PHE A 316 -16.17 -26.89 20.39
N TRP A 317 -16.05 -26.04 21.41
CA TRP A 317 -16.22 -26.43 22.81
C TRP A 317 -17.70 -26.77 23.08
N LYS A 318 -17.96 -27.87 23.82
CA LYS A 318 -19.31 -28.31 24.19
C LYS A 318 -20.30 -28.48 23.04
N LYS A 319 -19.86 -29.12 21.93
CA LYS A 319 -20.68 -29.36 20.71
C LYS A 319 -21.10 -28.09 19.97
N GLY A 320 -20.36 -27.01 20.13
CA GLY A 320 -20.56 -25.73 19.44
C GLY A 320 -21.68 -24.91 20.07
N MET A 321 -21.34 -23.80 20.72
CA MET A 321 -22.31 -22.90 21.32
C MET A 321 -23.20 -22.22 20.26
N VAL A 322 -22.64 -21.97 19.06
CA VAL A 322 -23.33 -21.28 17.97
C VAL A 322 -23.08 -22.01 16.66
N LYS A 323 -24.13 -22.37 15.96
CA LYS A 323 -24.07 -22.94 14.61
C LYS A 323 -24.33 -21.87 13.58
N ASN A 324 -23.34 -21.55 12.74
CA ASN A 324 -23.48 -20.59 11.64
C ASN A 324 -22.55 -20.98 10.48
N LYS A 325 -23.13 -21.52 9.40
CA LYS A 325 -22.36 -21.95 8.23
C LYS A 325 -21.53 -20.83 7.59
N LYS A 326 -22.04 -19.58 7.58
CA LYS A 326 -21.29 -18.45 7.03
C LYS A 326 -20.05 -18.15 7.89
N ALA A 327 -20.18 -18.19 9.23
CA ALA A 327 -19.06 -18.06 10.15
C ALA A 327 -18.05 -19.21 9.99
N ASP A 328 -18.50 -20.44 9.71
CA ASP A 328 -17.61 -21.59 9.50
C ASP A 328 -16.71 -21.42 8.27
N TYR A 329 -17.23 -20.90 7.14
CA TYR A 329 -16.42 -20.58 5.96
C TYR A 329 -15.40 -19.48 6.27
N LEU A 330 -15.81 -18.41 6.96
CA LEU A 330 -14.92 -17.32 7.35
C LEU A 330 -13.83 -17.82 8.32
N LEU A 331 -14.17 -18.68 9.26
CA LEU A 331 -13.22 -19.32 10.17
C LEU A 331 -12.21 -20.20 9.41
N GLY A 332 -12.69 -20.97 8.41
CA GLY A 332 -11.80 -21.78 7.57
C GLY A 332 -10.75 -20.94 6.85
N PHE A 333 -11.14 -19.81 6.25
CA PHE A 333 -10.20 -18.87 5.64
C PHE A 333 -9.29 -18.20 6.69
N ALA A 334 -9.81 -17.81 7.86
CA ALA A 334 -8.98 -17.24 8.92
C ALA A 334 -7.88 -18.21 9.36
N VAL A 335 -8.24 -19.48 9.62
CA VAL A 335 -7.26 -20.52 10.01
C VAL A 335 -6.26 -20.81 8.89
N LEU A 336 -6.71 -20.85 7.63
CA LEU A 336 -5.83 -21.05 6.47
C LEU A 336 -4.76 -19.94 6.39
N TYR A 337 -5.17 -18.68 6.43
CA TYR A 337 -4.23 -17.55 6.34
C TYR A 337 -3.34 -17.42 7.58
N LEU A 338 -3.85 -17.78 8.76
CA LEU A 338 -3.03 -17.88 9.96
C LEU A 338 -1.95 -18.97 9.82
N ALA A 339 -2.32 -20.14 9.30
CA ALA A 339 -1.38 -21.23 9.06
C ALA A 339 -0.31 -20.85 8.02
N ILE A 340 -0.70 -20.23 6.91
CA ILE A 340 0.25 -19.72 5.90
C ILE A 340 1.23 -18.72 6.53
N SER A 341 0.77 -17.89 7.47
CA SER A 341 1.61 -16.86 8.10
C SER A 341 2.61 -17.42 9.12
N MET A 342 2.30 -18.56 9.75
CA MET A 342 3.00 -19.01 10.96
C MET A 342 3.68 -20.37 10.82
N VAL A 343 3.32 -21.17 9.81
CA VAL A 343 3.82 -22.56 9.70
C VAL A 343 4.99 -22.64 8.74
N PRO A 344 6.25 -22.83 9.23
CA PRO A 344 7.44 -22.78 8.38
C PRO A 344 7.47 -23.86 7.28
N PHE A 345 7.00 -25.07 7.56
CA PHE A 345 7.05 -26.20 6.59
C PHE A 345 6.08 -26.05 5.41
N ILE A 346 5.14 -25.09 5.45
CA ILE A 346 4.28 -24.74 4.31
C ILE A 346 5.05 -23.86 3.30
N GLN A 347 6.02 -23.08 3.74
CA GLN A 347 6.70 -22.09 2.92
C GLN A 347 7.45 -22.69 1.73
N PRO A 348 8.21 -23.80 1.85
CA PRO A 348 8.87 -24.41 0.71
C PRO A 348 7.90 -24.86 -0.40
N LEU A 349 6.65 -25.17 -0.06
CA LEU A 349 5.62 -25.52 -1.03
C LEU A 349 5.07 -24.29 -1.76
N LEU A 350 5.07 -23.14 -1.12
CA LEU A 350 4.55 -21.87 -1.66
C LEU A 350 5.63 -21.07 -2.39
N GLU A 351 6.88 -21.19 -1.97
CA GLU A 351 8.00 -20.38 -2.45
C GLU A 351 8.17 -20.39 -3.99
N PRO A 352 8.01 -21.50 -4.73
CA PRO A 352 8.10 -21.48 -6.19
C PRO A 352 7.05 -20.59 -6.87
N PHE A 353 5.92 -20.33 -6.21
CA PHE A 353 4.80 -19.56 -6.76
C PHE A 353 4.73 -18.14 -6.25
N VAL A 354 5.15 -17.92 -5.00
CA VAL A 354 4.97 -16.65 -4.29
C VAL A 354 6.22 -16.17 -3.53
N GLY A 355 7.38 -16.73 -3.85
CA GLY A 355 8.66 -16.39 -3.20
C GLY A 355 9.01 -14.91 -3.26
N PHE A 356 8.58 -14.20 -4.30
CA PHE A 356 8.73 -12.75 -4.46
C PHE A 356 8.06 -11.93 -3.35
N ILE A 357 7.11 -12.51 -2.58
CA ILE A 357 6.46 -11.85 -1.43
C ILE A 357 7.44 -11.68 -0.26
N LYS A 358 8.47 -12.52 -0.15
CA LYS A 358 9.54 -12.54 0.87
C LYS A 358 9.09 -12.73 2.31
N ILE A 359 7.88 -12.31 2.68
CA ILE A 359 7.42 -12.18 4.07
C ILE A 359 6.09 -12.91 4.23
N ALA A 360 6.13 -14.10 4.83
CA ALA A 360 4.97 -14.97 5.01
C ALA A 360 3.88 -14.33 5.91
N TRP A 361 4.29 -13.61 6.97
CA TRP A 361 3.34 -13.01 7.91
C TRP A 361 2.49 -11.86 7.31
N ARG A 362 2.78 -11.35 6.09
CA ARG A 362 1.86 -10.44 5.37
C ARG A 362 0.46 -11.02 5.17
N ASN A 363 0.34 -12.35 5.15
CA ASN A 363 -0.96 -13.03 5.09
C ASN A 363 -1.82 -12.84 6.35
N LEU A 364 -1.29 -12.33 7.46
CA LEU A 364 -2.07 -11.94 8.64
C LEU A 364 -3.11 -10.86 8.34
N THR A 365 -2.91 -10.03 7.33
CA THR A 365 -3.92 -9.07 6.84
C THR A 365 -5.22 -9.76 6.42
N PHE A 366 -5.10 -10.88 5.70
CA PHE A 366 -6.27 -11.70 5.30
C PHE A 366 -6.84 -12.49 6.47
N TYR A 367 -5.98 -12.99 7.35
CA TYR A 367 -6.43 -13.60 8.59
C TYR A 367 -7.33 -12.65 9.38
N ILE A 368 -6.90 -11.41 9.62
CA ILE A 368 -7.67 -10.41 10.37
C ILE A 368 -8.98 -10.04 9.65
N LEU A 369 -8.97 -9.92 8.33
CA LEU A 369 -10.16 -9.68 7.54
C LEU A 369 -11.25 -10.73 7.83
N PHE A 370 -10.90 -12.00 7.77
CA PHE A 370 -11.83 -13.10 8.00
C PHE A 370 -12.16 -13.32 9.49
N ALA A 371 -11.17 -13.19 10.39
CA ALA A 371 -11.39 -13.33 11.83
C ALA A 371 -12.30 -12.22 12.38
N SER A 372 -12.14 -10.99 11.92
CA SER A 372 -12.99 -9.86 12.33
C SER A 372 -14.44 -10.07 11.89
N LEU A 373 -14.67 -10.53 10.66
CA LEU A 373 -16.01 -10.86 10.16
C LEU A 373 -16.63 -12.02 10.95
N CYS A 374 -15.89 -13.11 11.12
CA CYS A 374 -16.32 -14.29 11.86
C CYS A 374 -16.65 -13.93 13.32
N GLY A 375 -15.74 -13.24 14.01
CA GLY A 375 -15.91 -12.81 15.40
C GLY A 375 -17.12 -11.90 15.58
N ALA A 376 -17.32 -10.94 14.71
CA ALA A 376 -18.49 -10.04 14.76
C ALA A 376 -19.82 -10.78 14.57
N ILE A 377 -19.90 -11.70 13.60
CA ILE A 377 -21.11 -12.52 13.38
C ILE A 377 -21.41 -13.37 14.61
N LEU A 378 -20.39 -14.01 15.20
CA LEU A 378 -20.57 -14.84 16.39
C LEU A 378 -20.95 -14.03 17.62
N LEU A 379 -20.35 -12.84 17.82
CA LEU A 379 -20.72 -11.94 18.93
C LEU A 379 -22.20 -11.52 18.84
N VAL A 380 -22.67 -11.09 17.67
CA VAL A 380 -24.08 -10.72 17.48
C VAL A 380 -24.99 -11.91 17.76
N LYS A 381 -24.65 -13.09 17.25
CA LYS A 381 -25.42 -14.31 17.45
C LYS A 381 -25.49 -14.71 18.93
N LEU A 382 -24.38 -14.65 19.67
CA LEU A 382 -24.35 -14.92 21.12
C LEU A 382 -25.25 -13.95 21.90
N LYS A 383 -25.26 -12.66 21.50
CA LYS A 383 -26.14 -11.65 22.10
C LYS A 383 -27.61 -11.95 21.83
N GLU A 384 -27.97 -12.34 20.60
CA GLU A 384 -29.32 -12.73 20.21
C GLU A 384 -29.80 -13.97 20.97
N GLU A 385 -28.92 -14.96 21.11
CA GLU A 385 -29.21 -16.21 21.87
C GLU A 385 -29.05 -16.03 23.40
N LYS A 386 -28.88 -14.79 23.88
CA LYS A 386 -28.73 -14.45 25.31
C LYS A 386 -27.59 -15.19 26.04
N LYS A 387 -26.54 -15.60 25.32
CA LYS A 387 -25.34 -16.27 25.85
C LYS A 387 -24.35 -15.23 26.39
N TRP A 388 -24.77 -14.46 27.37
CA TRP A 388 -24.09 -13.26 27.87
C TRP A 388 -22.65 -13.50 28.36
N LYS A 389 -22.36 -14.64 29.02
CA LYS A 389 -21.02 -14.97 29.52
C LYS A 389 -20.03 -15.07 28.35
N ALA A 390 -20.37 -15.82 27.31
CA ALA A 390 -19.54 -16.00 26.13
C ALA A 390 -19.41 -14.69 25.33
N TYR A 391 -20.50 -13.92 25.20
CA TYR A 391 -20.49 -12.60 24.55
C TYR A 391 -19.55 -11.62 25.25
N LYS A 392 -19.67 -11.47 26.59
CA LYS A 392 -18.79 -10.58 27.38
C LYS A 392 -17.34 -11.03 27.34
N ALA A 393 -17.06 -12.36 27.40
CA ALA A 393 -15.71 -12.89 27.26
C ALA A 393 -15.10 -12.53 25.90
N GLY A 394 -15.86 -12.65 24.80
CA GLY A 394 -15.36 -12.26 23.48
C GLY A 394 -15.04 -10.79 23.37
N LEU A 395 -15.89 -9.90 23.87
CA LEU A 395 -15.62 -8.46 23.92
C LEU A 395 -14.39 -8.14 24.76
N LEU A 396 -14.29 -8.76 25.96
CA LEU A 396 -13.16 -8.55 26.86
C LEU A 396 -11.83 -8.97 26.21
N LEU A 397 -11.79 -10.16 25.58
CA LEU A 397 -10.59 -10.67 24.92
C LEU A 397 -10.20 -9.83 23.71
N ALA A 398 -11.17 -9.36 22.92
CA ALA A 398 -10.92 -8.46 21.80
C ALA A 398 -10.36 -7.12 22.28
N THR A 399 -10.98 -6.52 23.30
CA THR A 399 -10.48 -5.26 23.90
C THR A 399 -9.10 -5.45 24.50
N PHE A 400 -8.87 -6.55 25.23
CA PHE A 400 -7.57 -6.86 25.82
C PHE A 400 -6.49 -7.00 24.75
N GLY A 401 -6.74 -7.73 23.65
CA GLY A 401 -5.78 -7.86 22.55
C GLY A 401 -5.44 -6.51 21.90
N THR A 402 -6.43 -5.62 21.74
CA THR A 402 -6.18 -4.25 21.24
C THR A 402 -5.35 -3.43 22.25
N LEU A 403 -5.66 -3.51 23.54
CA LEU A 403 -4.89 -2.82 24.59
C LEU A 403 -3.45 -3.33 24.68
N VAL A 404 -3.23 -4.63 24.51
CA VAL A 404 -1.88 -5.20 24.42
C VAL A 404 -1.11 -4.55 23.26
N SER A 405 -1.72 -4.44 22.06
CA SER A 405 -1.07 -3.80 20.92
C SER A 405 -0.73 -2.33 21.20
N PHE A 406 -1.66 -1.54 21.76
CA PHE A 406 -1.37 -0.16 22.16
C PHE A 406 -0.29 -0.06 23.25
N GLY A 407 -0.24 -1.01 24.18
CA GLY A 407 0.82 -1.09 25.19
C GLY A 407 2.20 -1.27 24.55
N GLY A 408 2.31 -2.14 23.56
CA GLY A 408 3.54 -2.33 22.78
C GLY A 408 3.97 -1.06 22.03
N LEU A 409 3.01 -0.37 21.40
CA LEU A 409 3.27 0.92 20.74
C LEU A 409 3.80 1.97 21.73
N ALA A 410 3.18 2.07 22.92
CA ALA A 410 3.62 2.97 23.96
C ALA A 410 5.07 2.68 24.38
N MET A 411 5.40 1.40 24.58
CA MET A 411 6.75 0.97 24.96
C MET A 411 7.80 1.35 23.90
N ILE A 412 7.54 1.11 22.62
CA ILE A 412 8.44 1.49 21.54
C ILE A 412 8.63 3.01 21.49
N THR A 413 7.54 3.78 21.54
CA THR A 413 7.61 5.25 21.47
C THR A 413 8.35 5.83 22.66
N ILE A 414 8.15 5.28 23.87
CA ILE A 414 8.88 5.71 25.07
C ILE A 414 10.37 5.34 24.98
N HIS A 415 10.69 4.17 24.42
CA HIS A 415 12.07 3.70 24.31
C HIS A 415 12.86 4.43 23.22
N ASN A 416 12.29 4.57 22.03
CA ASN A 416 12.96 5.13 20.86
C ASN A 416 12.77 6.64 20.71
N GLY A 417 11.82 7.24 21.42
CA GLY A 417 11.43 8.64 21.26
C GLY A 417 10.48 8.87 20.08
N MET A 418 10.13 10.13 19.86
CA MET A 418 9.31 10.59 18.73
C MET A 418 10.22 10.77 17.51
N TYR A 419 9.69 10.46 16.31
CA TYR A 419 10.44 10.67 15.08
C TYR A 419 10.64 12.18 14.80
N PRO A 420 11.90 12.63 14.61
CA PRO A 420 12.22 14.02 14.37
C PRO A 420 12.04 14.36 12.88
N PHE A 421 10.86 14.83 12.49
CA PHE A 421 10.56 15.17 11.09
C PHE A 421 11.43 16.30 10.52
N GLU A 422 12.07 17.08 11.39
CA GLU A 422 13.03 18.12 10.99
C GLU A 422 14.31 17.55 10.36
N THR A 423 14.58 16.28 10.57
CA THR A 423 15.76 15.59 10.01
C THR A 423 15.51 14.98 8.63
N LEU A 424 14.31 15.11 8.08
CA LEU A 424 14.01 14.63 6.74
C LEU A 424 14.97 15.26 5.73
N SER A 425 15.64 14.42 4.97
CA SER A 425 16.58 14.83 3.93
C SER A 425 16.05 14.38 2.58
N SER A 426 16.27 15.17 1.52
CA SER A 426 15.92 14.78 0.14
C SER A 426 16.77 13.59 -0.39
N HIS A 427 17.45 12.89 0.47
CA HIS A 427 18.35 11.80 0.11
C HIS A 427 17.78 10.40 0.29
N SER A 428 16.70 10.24 1.07
CA SER A 428 16.14 8.92 1.30
C SER A 428 15.41 8.38 0.06
N ILE A 429 15.86 7.24 -0.39
CA ILE A 429 15.26 6.45 -1.47
C ILE A 429 14.84 5.05 -0.96
N GLY A 430 14.67 4.91 0.36
CA GLY A 430 14.45 3.62 1.00
C GLY A 430 15.68 2.72 0.83
N ALA A 431 15.45 1.46 0.48
CA ALA A 431 16.52 0.51 0.16
C ALA A 431 16.97 0.58 -1.33
N GLY A 432 16.62 1.65 -2.05
CA GLY A 432 17.00 1.82 -3.46
C GLY A 432 16.36 0.85 -4.43
N GLU A 433 15.23 0.24 -4.06
CA GLU A 433 14.60 -0.86 -4.81
C GLU A 433 14.35 -0.53 -6.29
N TYR A 434 14.09 0.74 -6.59
CA TYR A 434 13.72 1.20 -7.93
C TYR A 434 14.87 1.89 -8.69
N LEU A 435 16.08 1.81 -8.17
CA LEU A 435 17.29 2.12 -8.94
C LEU A 435 17.51 1.09 -10.06
N THR A 436 18.23 1.47 -11.09
CA THR A 436 18.69 0.50 -12.09
C THR A 436 19.72 -0.44 -11.48
N ALA A 437 19.76 -1.69 -11.92
CA ALA A 437 20.70 -2.69 -11.39
C ALA A 437 22.19 -2.34 -11.66
N ALA A 438 22.43 -1.40 -12.57
CA ALA A 438 23.77 -0.88 -12.86
C ALA A 438 24.33 0.02 -11.75
N VAL A 439 23.51 0.55 -10.85
CA VAL A 439 23.95 1.34 -9.70
C VAL A 439 24.54 0.40 -8.63
N ASP A 440 25.75 0.66 -8.17
CA ASP A 440 26.46 -0.23 -7.23
C ASP A 440 25.78 -0.35 -5.87
N ASN A 441 25.35 0.79 -5.31
CA ASN A 441 24.69 0.84 -4.00
C ASN A 441 23.75 2.05 -3.90
N TYR A 442 22.92 2.08 -2.85
CA TYR A 442 21.94 3.16 -2.64
C TYR A 442 22.55 4.49 -2.16
N ASP A 443 23.81 4.50 -1.67
CA ASP A 443 24.54 5.71 -1.29
C ASP A 443 25.33 6.32 -2.47
N TYR A 444 25.29 5.70 -3.65
CA TYR A 444 26.06 6.08 -4.82
C TYR A 444 25.97 7.58 -5.17
N ALA A 445 24.78 8.16 -5.15
CA ALA A 445 24.59 9.58 -5.44
C ALA A 445 25.30 10.49 -4.41
N LYS A 446 25.27 10.11 -3.14
CA LYS A 446 25.94 10.84 -2.05
C LYS A 446 27.46 10.76 -2.16
N GLU A 447 27.98 9.60 -2.53
CA GLU A 447 29.42 9.36 -2.67
C GLU A 447 29.99 10.09 -3.89
N ARG A 448 29.27 10.07 -5.01
CA ARG A 448 29.71 10.69 -6.27
C ARG A 448 29.53 12.22 -6.30
N GLY A 449 28.47 12.74 -5.68
CA GLY A 449 28.10 14.17 -5.79
C GLY A 449 27.73 14.58 -7.22
N ASP A 450 28.00 15.84 -7.60
CA ASP A 450 27.64 16.40 -8.92
C ASP A 450 28.75 16.21 -9.99
N VAL A 451 29.46 15.11 -9.93
CA VAL A 451 30.55 14.83 -10.89
C VAL A 451 29.97 14.38 -12.23
N VAL A 452 30.31 15.13 -13.28
CA VAL A 452 30.10 14.77 -14.69
C VAL A 452 31.37 14.10 -15.21
N VAL A 453 31.19 13.02 -15.96
CA VAL A 453 32.32 12.40 -16.70
C VAL A 453 32.18 12.73 -18.17
N CYS A 454 33.24 13.17 -18.79
CA CYS A 454 33.33 13.44 -20.21
C CYS A 454 34.38 12.51 -20.84
N GLU A 455 33.93 11.73 -21.82
CA GLU A 455 34.80 10.85 -22.59
C GLU A 455 35.01 11.39 -24.00
N ASP A 456 36.03 10.91 -24.66
CA ASP A 456 36.40 11.23 -26.04
C ASP A 456 36.94 12.65 -26.26
N ASN A 457 36.99 13.55 -25.25
CA ASN A 457 37.48 14.92 -25.48
C ASN A 457 37.99 15.62 -24.20
N ASP A 458 39.31 15.57 -23.97
CA ASP A 458 39.95 16.17 -22.79
C ASP A 458 40.01 17.71 -22.81
N LYS A 459 39.64 18.37 -23.93
CA LYS A 459 39.73 19.83 -24.09
C LYS A 459 38.40 20.54 -23.88
N VAL A 460 37.30 19.79 -23.74
CA VAL A 460 35.99 20.35 -23.46
C VAL A 460 35.93 20.89 -22.05
N THR A 461 35.50 22.13 -21.92
CA THR A 461 35.15 22.72 -20.62
C THR A 461 33.63 22.60 -20.43
N TYR A 462 33.20 22.20 -19.26
CA TYR A 462 31.78 22.06 -18.98
C TYR A 462 31.42 22.46 -17.55
N THR A 463 30.15 22.87 -17.37
CA THR A 463 29.58 23.19 -16.08
C THR A 463 28.21 22.52 -15.97
N PHE A 464 27.98 21.80 -14.89
CA PHE A 464 26.70 21.16 -14.58
C PHE A 464 25.95 21.94 -13.53
N ARG A 465 24.64 22.12 -13.73
CA ARG A 465 23.77 22.82 -12.80
C ARG A 465 22.44 22.08 -12.65
N ARG A 466 21.97 21.92 -11.42
CA ARG A 466 20.61 21.45 -11.13
C ARG A 466 19.65 22.62 -11.11
N CYS A 467 18.53 22.45 -11.83
CA CYS A 467 17.45 23.41 -11.90
C CYS A 467 16.16 22.78 -11.36
N GLU A 468 15.11 23.56 -11.18
CA GLU A 468 13.80 23.07 -10.77
C GLU A 468 13.18 22.20 -11.87
N GLY A 469 13.10 20.88 -11.64
CA GLY A 469 12.50 19.91 -12.56
C GLY A 469 13.38 19.43 -13.72
N TYR A 470 14.62 19.92 -13.84
CA TYR A 470 15.56 19.51 -14.89
C TYR A 470 17.01 19.76 -14.46
N SER A 471 17.97 19.32 -15.28
CA SER A 471 19.39 19.66 -15.13
C SER A 471 19.93 20.27 -16.40
N GLU A 472 20.95 21.11 -16.27
CA GLU A 472 21.64 21.76 -17.38
C GLU A 472 23.11 21.34 -17.41
N LEU A 473 23.62 21.08 -18.61
CA LEU A 473 25.05 20.94 -18.89
C LEU A 473 25.44 22.00 -19.92
N GLN A 474 26.22 22.98 -19.50
CA GLN A 474 26.85 23.93 -20.41
C GLN A 474 28.23 23.42 -20.80
N PHE A 475 28.55 23.44 -22.08
CA PHE A 475 29.86 23.02 -22.58
C PHE A 475 30.40 24.00 -23.61
N GLU A 476 31.73 24.10 -23.67
CA GLU A 476 32.48 24.95 -24.58
C GLU A 476 33.73 24.23 -25.10
N ASN A 477 34.28 24.72 -26.21
CA ASN A 477 35.50 24.22 -26.83
C ASN A 477 35.42 22.75 -27.30
N LEU A 478 34.19 22.27 -27.65
CA LEU A 478 34.06 20.93 -28.21
C LEU A 478 34.59 20.90 -29.64
N ASN A 479 35.57 20.02 -29.88
CA ASN A 479 36.07 19.76 -31.21
C ASN A 479 35.88 18.29 -31.57
N GLY A 480 34.90 18.04 -32.41
CA GLY A 480 34.47 16.70 -32.79
C GLY A 480 33.37 16.15 -31.89
N LYS A 481 33.58 15.02 -31.27
CA LYS A 481 32.59 14.29 -30.46
C LYS A 481 32.98 14.31 -28.97
N ALA A 482 31.95 14.41 -28.09
CA ALA A 482 32.13 14.15 -26.66
C ALA A 482 30.93 13.36 -26.12
N THR A 483 31.20 12.42 -25.24
CA THR A 483 30.21 11.64 -24.50
C THR A 483 30.20 12.09 -23.06
N PHE A 484 29.04 12.53 -22.57
CA PHE A 484 28.85 13.01 -21.21
C PHE A 484 28.00 12.03 -20.40
N GLU A 485 28.49 11.62 -19.25
CA GLU A 485 27.71 10.96 -18.21
C GLU A 485 27.41 11.97 -17.10
N VAL A 486 26.12 12.27 -16.91
CA VAL A 486 25.65 13.29 -15.96
C VAL A 486 25.06 12.66 -14.70
N PRO A 487 25.15 13.33 -13.53
CA PRO A 487 24.67 12.81 -12.25
C PRO A 487 23.13 12.83 -12.16
N VAL A 488 22.45 12.05 -13.01
CA VAL A 488 21.01 11.85 -13.09
C VAL A 488 20.75 10.37 -13.34
N TYR A 489 19.93 9.70 -12.51
CA TYR A 489 19.59 8.29 -12.72
C TYR A 489 18.80 8.10 -14.00
N MET A 490 19.22 7.11 -14.81
CA MET A 490 18.58 6.85 -16.09
C MET A 490 17.33 6.02 -15.94
N TYR A 491 16.19 6.57 -16.42
CA TYR A 491 14.94 5.86 -16.64
C TYR A 491 14.41 6.15 -18.03
N ARG A 492 13.68 5.22 -18.61
CA ARG A 492 13.07 5.41 -19.93
C ARG A 492 12.07 6.57 -19.89
N GLY A 493 12.28 7.57 -20.72
CA GLY A 493 11.45 8.78 -20.80
C GLY A 493 12.24 10.07 -20.58
N TYR A 494 13.54 9.98 -20.23
CA TYR A 494 14.41 11.16 -20.26
C TYR A 494 14.58 11.69 -21.69
N ALA A 495 14.72 12.99 -21.82
CA ALA A 495 15.08 13.72 -23.03
C ALA A 495 16.29 14.60 -22.74
N VAL A 496 17.12 14.76 -23.76
CA VAL A 496 18.31 15.59 -23.76
C VAL A 496 18.26 16.48 -24.98
N GLU A 497 18.14 17.79 -24.79
CA GLU A 497 17.89 18.76 -25.85
C GLU A 497 18.83 19.97 -25.70
N ASN A 498 19.42 20.41 -26.78
CA ASN A 498 20.21 21.66 -26.81
C ASN A 498 19.22 22.84 -26.87
N GLU A 499 19.31 23.75 -25.90
CA GLU A 499 18.36 24.87 -25.78
C GLU A 499 18.50 25.90 -26.88
N GLU A 500 19.69 26.06 -27.46
CA GLU A 500 19.98 27.08 -28.46
C GLU A 500 19.59 26.60 -29.88
N THR A 501 19.88 25.34 -30.19
CA THR A 501 19.68 24.77 -31.53
C THR A 501 18.43 23.92 -31.66
N GLY A 502 17.84 23.50 -30.56
CA GLY A 502 16.74 22.52 -30.54
C GLY A 502 17.17 21.09 -30.92
N ALA A 503 18.47 20.83 -31.05
CA ALA A 503 18.97 19.50 -31.36
C ALA A 503 18.72 18.54 -30.22
N SER A 504 18.20 17.34 -30.53
CA SER A 504 17.95 16.28 -29.54
C SER A 504 19.05 15.24 -29.56
N TYR A 505 19.58 14.91 -28.39
CA TYR A 505 20.55 13.84 -28.20
C TYR A 505 19.85 12.63 -27.57
N THR A 506 20.22 11.42 -28.01
CA THR A 506 19.59 10.19 -27.48
C THR A 506 20.21 9.80 -26.13
N PRO A 507 19.45 9.86 -25.03
CA PRO A 507 19.96 9.41 -23.73
C PRO A 507 20.11 7.88 -23.70
N LYS A 508 21.15 7.40 -23.06
CA LYS A 508 21.47 5.99 -22.86
C LYS A 508 21.72 5.71 -21.38
N LEU A 509 21.59 4.46 -21.00
CA LEU A 509 22.00 3.98 -19.69
C LEU A 509 23.53 3.78 -19.69
N SER A 510 24.22 4.49 -18.82
CA SER A 510 25.65 4.30 -18.60
C SER A 510 25.95 3.03 -17.78
N GLU A 511 27.21 2.63 -17.69
CA GLU A 511 27.65 1.52 -16.83
C GLU A 511 27.34 1.78 -15.35
N ASN A 512 27.27 3.03 -14.93
CA ASN A 512 26.95 3.47 -13.58
C ASN A 512 25.44 3.70 -13.32
N GLY A 513 24.58 3.39 -14.28
CA GLY A 513 23.12 3.57 -14.13
C GLY A 513 22.62 5.00 -14.35
N LEU A 514 23.43 5.87 -14.92
CA LEU A 514 23.14 7.29 -15.11
C LEU A 514 22.78 7.63 -16.56
N VAL A 515 22.31 8.87 -16.76
CA VAL A 515 22.06 9.41 -18.10
C VAL A 515 23.38 9.70 -18.78
N GLU A 516 23.61 9.03 -19.91
CA GLU A 516 24.73 9.23 -20.82
C GLU A 516 24.21 9.70 -22.17
N PHE A 517 24.90 10.66 -22.79
CA PHE A 517 24.57 11.13 -24.14
C PHE A 517 25.81 11.66 -24.87
N THR A 518 25.76 11.65 -26.20
CA THR A 518 26.86 12.09 -27.05
C THR A 518 26.48 13.35 -27.81
N VAL A 519 27.37 14.35 -27.78
CA VAL A 519 27.28 15.59 -28.58
C VAL A 519 28.33 15.49 -29.69
N ASP A 520 27.91 15.67 -30.95
CA ASP A 520 28.76 15.53 -32.13
C ASP A 520 28.58 16.65 -33.19
N GLN A 521 27.65 17.60 -32.95
CA GLN A 521 27.26 18.60 -33.94
C GLN A 521 27.35 20.05 -33.45
N ALA A 522 27.95 20.30 -32.28
CA ALA A 522 28.08 21.65 -31.74
C ALA A 522 29.45 21.84 -31.08
N THR A 523 30.00 23.03 -31.19
CA THR A 523 31.29 23.41 -30.55
C THR A 523 31.08 23.95 -29.12
N SER A 524 29.89 24.49 -28.85
CA SER A 524 29.46 24.98 -27.54
C SER A 524 27.92 24.92 -27.45
N GLY A 525 27.37 25.00 -26.27
CA GLY A 525 25.94 25.09 -26.05
C GLY A 525 25.50 24.71 -24.67
N THR A 526 24.21 24.91 -24.40
CA THR A 526 23.55 24.50 -23.15
C THR A 526 22.59 23.36 -23.45
N VAL A 527 22.79 22.24 -22.77
CA VAL A 527 21.98 21.03 -22.92
C VAL A 527 21.10 20.87 -21.70
N LYS A 528 19.80 20.74 -21.95
CA LYS A 528 18.79 20.47 -20.93
C LYS A 528 18.51 18.97 -20.85
N ILE A 529 18.60 18.43 -19.63
CA ILE A 529 18.32 17.04 -19.30
C ILE A 529 17.06 17.02 -18.42
N TYR A 530 15.96 16.44 -18.93
CA TYR A 530 14.68 16.44 -18.24
C TYR A 530 13.85 15.20 -18.52
N TYR A 531 12.89 14.89 -17.63
CA TYR A 531 12.01 13.75 -17.84
C TYR A 531 10.78 14.16 -18.63
N LYS A 532 10.75 13.80 -19.91
CA LYS A 532 9.65 14.08 -20.86
C LYS A 532 8.51 13.07 -20.72
N GLY A 533 8.81 11.87 -20.26
CA GLY A 533 7.88 10.73 -20.29
C GLY A 533 7.81 10.04 -21.65
N THR A 534 7.13 8.91 -21.69
CA THR A 534 6.94 8.11 -22.91
C THR A 534 5.52 8.28 -23.48
N VAL A 535 5.32 7.88 -24.73
CA VAL A 535 3.99 7.87 -25.35
C VAL A 535 3.01 7.01 -24.53
N ILE A 536 3.46 5.86 -24.03
CA ILE A 536 2.63 4.98 -23.18
C ILE A 536 2.20 5.70 -21.92
N GLN A 537 3.10 6.46 -21.28
CA GLN A 537 2.77 7.24 -20.08
C GLN A 537 1.71 8.29 -20.34
N HIS A 538 1.81 9.03 -21.45
CA HIS A 538 0.83 10.05 -21.80
C HIS A 538 -0.53 9.45 -22.18
N VAL A 539 -0.55 8.43 -23.03
CA VAL A 539 -1.80 7.79 -23.47
C VAL A 539 -2.52 7.11 -22.31
N SER A 540 -1.79 6.43 -21.42
CA SER A 540 -2.38 5.74 -20.29
C SER A 540 -3.06 6.67 -19.27
N VAL A 541 -2.57 7.90 -19.10
CA VAL A 541 -3.22 8.93 -18.27
C VAL A 541 -4.60 9.25 -18.82
N TRP A 542 -4.70 9.48 -20.14
CA TRP A 542 -5.99 9.78 -20.79
C TRP A 542 -6.96 8.61 -20.71
N ILE A 543 -6.50 7.37 -20.86
CA ILE A 543 -7.34 6.17 -20.71
C ILE A 543 -7.94 6.12 -19.31
N SER A 544 -7.13 6.27 -18.27
CA SER A 544 -7.62 6.26 -16.89
C SER A 544 -8.56 7.43 -16.61
N PHE A 545 -8.20 8.64 -17.04
CA PHE A 545 -9.02 9.84 -16.86
C PHE A 545 -10.40 9.68 -17.50
N VAL A 546 -10.46 9.33 -18.79
CA VAL A 546 -11.73 9.12 -19.51
C VAL A 546 -12.56 8.03 -18.85
N THR A 547 -11.92 6.93 -18.42
CA THR A 547 -12.62 5.83 -17.72
C THR A 547 -13.27 6.30 -16.43
N VAL A 548 -12.55 7.06 -15.61
CA VAL A 548 -13.09 7.60 -14.34
C VAL A 548 -14.21 8.60 -14.60
N VAL A 549 -14.05 9.50 -15.56
CA VAL A 549 -15.10 10.46 -15.95
C VAL A 549 -16.37 9.72 -16.41
N MET A 550 -16.23 8.70 -17.25
CA MET A 550 -17.37 7.88 -17.69
C MET A 550 -18.08 7.19 -16.51
N LEU A 551 -17.34 6.65 -15.54
CA LEU A 551 -17.93 6.05 -14.34
C LEU A 551 -18.72 7.07 -13.50
N VAL A 552 -18.19 8.28 -13.34
CA VAL A 552 -18.88 9.36 -12.62
C VAL A 552 -20.18 9.75 -13.35
N ILE A 553 -20.13 9.92 -14.67
CA ILE A 553 -21.32 10.25 -15.50
C ILE A 553 -22.36 9.13 -15.36
N LEU A 554 -21.97 7.87 -15.51
CA LEU A 554 -22.86 6.74 -15.35
C LEU A 554 -23.50 6.69 -13.95
N GLY A 555 -22.73 6.95 -12.90
CA GLY A 555 -23.26 7.02 -11.53
C GLY A 555 -24.28 8.15 -11.33
N ILE A 556 -24.04 9.32 -11.91
CA ILE A 556 -24.98 10.46 -11.88
C ILE A 556 -26.24 10.11 -12.65
N TRP A 557 -26.12 9.53 -13.83
CA TRP A 557 -27.25 9.16 -14.67
C TRP A 557 -28.14 8.11 -14.01
N GLN A 558 -27.58 7.06 -13.45
CA GLN A 558 -28.32 6.04 -12.70
C GLN A 558 -29.10 6.65 -11.52
N LYS A 559 -28.45 7.55 -10.75
CA LYS A 559 -29.12 8.22 -9.62
C LYS A 559 -30.27 9.13 -10.07
N LYS A 560 -30.18 9.74 -11.25
CA LYS A 560 -31.23 10.57 -11.84
C LYS A 560 -32.39 9.69 -12.33
N SER A 561 -32.11 8.57 -13.00
CA SER A 561 -33.12 7.61 -13.46
C SER A 561 -33.92 7.03 -12.29
N GLU A 562 -33.26 6.58 -11.22
CA GLU A 562 -33.94 6.09 -9.99
C GLU A 562 -34.87 7.15 -9.34
N LYS A 563 -34.46 8.44 -9.38
CA LYS A 563 -35.31 9.52 -8.85
C LYS A 563 -36.54 9.78 -9.74
N THR A 564 -36.40 9.65 -11.06
CA THR A 564 -37.47 9.87 -12.01
C THR A 564 -38.50 8.75 -11.93
N GLU A 565 -38.08 7.49 -11.78
CA GLU A 565 -38.97 6.35 -11.54
C GLU A 565 -39.74 6.49 -10.22
N LYS A 566 -39.09 6.97 -9.14
CA LYS A 566 -39.76 7.20 -7.84
C LYS A 566 -40.74 8.36 -7.82
N ARG A 567 -40.67 9.28 -8.79
CA ARG A 567 -41.63 10.38 -8.95
C ARG A 567 -42.88 9.97 -9.77
N LYS A 568 -42.80 8.87 -10.51
CA LYS A 568 -43.90 8.35 -11.32
C LYS A 568 -44.83 7.38 -10.55
N TRP A 569 -44.48 7.07 -9.31
CA TRP A 569 -45.27 6.31 -8.35
C TRP A 569 -45.60 7.19 -7.13
#